data_2648bbee7bdf8c95786ebabb573d640e
#
_entry.id   2648bbee7bdf8c95786ebabb573d640e
#
_cell.length_a   1.000
_cell.length_b   1.000
_cell.length_c   1.000
_cell.angle_alpha   90.00
_cell.angle_beta   90.00
_cell.angle_gamma   90.00
#
_symmetry.space_group_name_H-M   'P 1'
#
loop_
_entity.id
_entity.type
_entity.pdbx_description
1 polymer ?
#
loop_
_entity_poly.entity_id
_entity_poly.type
_entity_poly.pdbx_seq_one_letter_code
_entity_poly.pdbx_strand_id
1 'polypeptide(L)'
;QRAMLEGLARDLGVAPFVCFAGWISDTNTFYQSIDINTLTSLSETFPYALTEGARACLPTVSSRVGGVPYLIDHGVNGLLFSPGDADELARHLITLARDPVQRQHLGCRLRQKGVEEYSLESTVRRQLEIYQIVLRRKDRRGTVGRRDGALVCGAYGRGNAGDDAILEAIVRELRQIDPDLPVWV
;
A
#
# COMPACT_ATOMS: atom_id res chain seq x y z
N GLN A 1 7.97 -23.63 2.19
CA GLN A 1 6.60 -23.30 1.78
C GLN A 1 6.34 -23.59 0.31
N ARG A 2 7.23 -23.23 -0.63
CA ARG A 2 7.02 -23.44 -2.07
C ARG A 2 6.70 -24.89 -2.42
N ALA A 3 7.54 -25.86 -2.00
CA ALA A 3 7.33 -27.28 -2.28
C ALA A 3 5.99 -27.80 -1.74
N MET A 4 5.55 -27.30 -0.59
CA MET A 4 4.26 -27.63 0.00
C MET A 4 3.10 -27.12 -0.88
N LEU A 5 3.19 -25.88 -1.37
CA LEU A 5 2.16 -25.29 -2.24
C LEU A 5 2.11 -25.95 -3.62
N GLU A 6 3.27 -26.32 -4.18
CA GLU A 6 3.35 -27.08 -5.42
C GLU A 6 2.77 -28.51 -5.24
N GLY A 7 2.95 -29.12 -4.06
CA GLY A 7 2.30 -30.37 -3.69
C GLY A 7 0.78 -30.22 -3.66
N LEU A 8 0.29 -29.23 -2.92
CA LEU A 8 -1.15 -28.95 -2.83
C LEU A 8 -1.79 -28.70 -4.20
N ALA A 9 -1.13 -27.94 -5.09
CA ALA A 9 -1.62 -27.71 -6.45
C ALA A 9 -1.74 -29.00 -7.26
N ARG A 10 -0.81 -29.94 -7.10
CA ARG A 10 -0.88 -31.27 -7.73
C ARG A 10 -2.03 -32.10 -7.15
N ASP A 11 -2.16 -32.14 -5.83
CA ASP A 11 -3.19 -32.92 -5.15
C ASP A 11 -4.61 -32.42 -5.50
N LEU A 12 -4.76 -31.12 -5.72
CA LEU A 12 -6.01 -30.50 -6.20
C LEU A 12 -6.20 -30.60 -7.72
N GLY A 13 -5.26 -31.13 -8.48
CA GLY A 13 -5.35 -31.22 -9.94
C GLY A 13 -5.25 -29.90 -10.68
N VAL A 14 -4.83 -28.82 -10.03
CA VAL A 14 -4.74 -27.46 -10.61
C VAL A 14 -3.32 -27.02 -10.98
N ALA A 15 -2.32 -27.88 -10.78
CA ALA A 15 -0.94 -27.57 -11.07
C ALA A 15 -0.66 -27.00 -12.48
N PRO A 16 -1.33 -27.45 -13.56
CA PRO A 16 -1.13 -26.86 -14.89
C PRO A 16 -1.56 -25.40 -15.02
N PHE A 17 -2.37 -24.90 -14.08
CA PHE A 17 -2.91 -23.54 -14.09
C PHE A 17 -2.24 -22.63 -13.04
N VAL A 18 -1.27 -23.14 -12.28
CA VAL A 18 -0.59 -22.39 -11.22
C VAL A 18 0.86 -22.14 -11.61
N CYS A 19 1.25 -20.87 -11.66
CA CYS A 19 2.63 -20.44 -11.88
C CYS A 19 3.20 -19.84 -10.60
N PHE A 20 4.25 -20.46 -10.06
CA PHE A 20 5.00 -19.93 -8.92
C PHE A 20 6.15 -19.05 -9.43
N ALA A 21 5.86 -17.80 -9.74
CA ALA A 21 6.80 -16.86 -10.35
C ALA A 21 8.04 -16.54 -9.48
N GLY A 22 7.92 -16.68 -8.15
CA GLY A 22 9.00 -16.35 -7.24
C GLY A 22 9.20 -14.83 -7.11
N TRP A 23 10.44 -14.39 -6.95
CA TRP A 23 10.78 -12.98 -6.88
C TRP A 23 10.77 -12.33 -8.26
N ILE A 24 10.03 -11.23 -8.40
CA ILE A 24 9.92 -10.45 -9.63
C ILE A 24 10.47 -9.05 -9.33
N SER A 25 11.53 -8.66 -10.04
CA SER A 25 12.16 -7.33 -9.88
C SER A 25 11.46 -6.24 -10.69
N ASP A 26 10.91 -6.56 -11.87
CA ASP A 26 10.10 -5.66 -12.67
C ASP A 26 8.62 -5.79 -12.29
N THR A 27 8.24 -5.18 -11.18
CA THR A 27 6.87 -5.19 -10.68
C THR A 27 5.91 -4.45 -11.61
N ASN A 28 6.42 -3.45 -12.37
CA ASN A 28 5.59 -2.68 -13.29
C ASN A 28 5.07 -3.54 -14.44
N THR A 29 5.96 -4.28 -15.11
CA THR A 29 5.57 -5.24 -16.17
C THR A 29 4.70 -6.36 -15.60
N PHE A 30 5.01 -6.84 -14.39
CA PHE A 30 4.18 -7.86 -13.73
C PHE A 30 2.73 -7.39 -13.54
N TYR A 31 2.50 -6.22 -12.94
CA TYR A 31 1.14 -5.72 -12.73
C TYR A 31 0.41 -5.39 -14.05
N GLN A 32 1.12 -5.10 -15.13
CA GLN A 32 0.51 -4.92 -16.45
C GLN A 32 0.12 -6.24 -17.13
N SER A 33 0.65 -7.37 -16.67
CA SER A 33 0.41 -8.69 -17.27
C SER A 33 -0.70 -9.50 -16.59
N ILE A 34 -1.31 -8.98 -15.53
CA ILE A 34 -2.37 -9.65 -14.77
C ILE A 34 -3.69 -8.90 -14.86
N ASP A 35 -4.81 -9.60 -14.69
CA ASP A 35 -6.16 -9.05 -14.77
C ASP A 35 -6.79 -8.74 -13.42
N ILE A 36 -6.37 -9.44 -12.36
CA ILE A 36 -6.90 -9.30 -11.00
C ILE A 36 -5.75 -9.37 -10.03
N ASN A 37 -5.64 -8.40 -9.14
CA ASN A 37 -4.70 -8.43 -8.02
C ASN A 37 -5.36 -9.07 -6.80
N THR A 38 -4.62 -9.93 -6.08
CA THR A 38 -5.15 -10.63 -4.90
C THR A 38 -4.14 -10.65 -3.77
N LEU A 39 -4.59 -10.34 -2.56
CA LEU A 39 -3.80 -10.46 -1.34
C LEU A 39 -4.55 -11.31 -0.30
N THR A 40 -3.92 -12.40 0.14
CA THR A 40 -4.53 -13.38 1.05
C THR A 40 -3.87 -13.42 2.43
N SER A 41 -3.17 -12.36 2.81
CA SER A 41 -2.46 -12.26 4.08
C SER A 41 -3.39 -12.39 5.29
N LEU A 42 -2.90 -13.01 6.35
CA LEU A 42 -3.59 -13.08 7.64
C LEU A 42 -3.34 -11.85 8.51
N SER A 43 -2.29 -11.09 8.22
CA SER A 43 -1.94 -9.85 8.93
C SER A 43 -1.15 -8.93 7.99
N GLU A 44 -1.50 -7.66 7.98
CA GLU A 44 -0.81 -6.61 7.23
C GLU A 44 -0.86 -5.30 8.00
N THR A 45 0.16 -4.46 7.83
CA THR A 45 0.08 -3.06 8.28
C THR A 45 -0.52 -2.21 7.16
N PHE A 46 0.22 -2.08 6.05
CA PHE A 46 -0.24 -1.42 4.83
C PHE A 46 0.52 -2.00 3.64
N PRO A 47 -0.05 -2.96 2.89
CA PRO A 47 0.67 -3.71 1.87
C PRO A 47 0.88 -2.92 0.58
N TYR A 48 2.14 -2.73 0.18
CA TYR A 48 2.50 -2.04 -1.07
C TYR A 48 1.95 -2.75 -2.32
N ALA A 49 1.82 -4.07 -2.29
CA ALA A 49 1.22 -4.83 -3.39
C ALA A 49 -0.17 -4.32 -3.80
N LEU A 50 -0.94 -3.75 -2.86
CA LEU A 50 -2.25 -3.17 -3.16
C LEU A 50 -2.13 -1.79 -3.83
N THR A 51 -1.20 -0.94 -3.40
CA THR A 51 -0.98 0.38 -4.01
C THR A 51 -0.32 0.28 -5.37
N GLU A 52 0.56 -0.69 -5.56
CA GLU A 52 1.17 -0.99 -6.87
C GLU A 52 0.12 -1.52 -7.86
N GLY A 53 -0.73 -2.47 -7.43
CA GLY A 53 -1.86 -2.94 -8.21
C GLY A 53 -2.88 -1.84 -8.53
N ALA A 54 -3.15 -0.95 -7.57
CA ALA A 54 -4.00 0.23 -7.76
C ALA A 54 -3.43 1.16 -8.85
N ARG A 55 -2.11 1.41 -8.85
CA ARG A 55 -1.45 2.22 -9.87
C ARG A 55 -1.64 1.65 -11.28
N ALA A 56 -1.66 0.33 -11.40
CA ALA A 56 -1.92 -0.38 -12.65
C ALA A 56 -3.42 -0.49 -13.01
N CYS A 57 -4.32 0.17 -12.29
CA CYS A 57 -5.79 0.06 -12.45
C CYS A 57 -6.34 -1.36 -12.27
N LEU A 58 -5.67 -2.21 -11.51
CA LEU A 58 -6.13 -3.58 -11.30
C LEU A 58 -7.28 -3.64 -10.29
N PRO A 59 -8.37 -4.36 -10.62
CA PRO A 59 -9.36 -4.74 -9.62
C PRO A 59 -8.68 -5.61 -8.57
N THR A 60 -8.95 -5.34 -7.30
CA THR A 60 -8.27 -6.01 -6.21
C THR A 60 -9.27 -6.75 -5.30
N VAL A 61 -8.93 -8.00 -4.97
CA VAL A 61 -9.60 -8.82 -3.96
C VAL A 61 -8.62 -9.05 -2.82
N SER A 62 -8.93 -8.63 -1.61
CA SER A 62 -8.00 -8.72 -0.48
C SER A 62 -8.67 -9.19 0.80
N SER A 63 -7.92 -9.88 1.64
CA SER A 63 -8.34 -10.15 3.02
C SER A 63 -8.52 -8.85 3.79
N ARG A 64 -9.55 -8.81 4.66
CA ARG A 64 -9.90 -7.65 5.50
C ARG A 64 -9.00 -7.61 6.74
N VAL A 65 -7.75 -7.21 6.58
CA VAL A 65 -6.76 -7.19 7.67
C VAL A 65 -6.03 -5.86 7.75
N GLY A 66 -5.60 -5.46 8.93
CA GLY A 66 -4.74 -4.29 9.20
C GLY A 66 -5.20 -3.01 8.51
N GLY A 67 -4.31 -2.40 7.73
CA GLY A 67 -4.56 -1.16 6.99
C GLY A 67 -5.34 -1.32 5.69
N VAL A 68 -5.63 -2.56 5.23
CA VAL A 68 -6.33 -2.81 3.96
C VAL A 68 -7.69 -2.11 3.87
N PRO A 69 -8.57 -2.09 4.92
CA PRO A 69 -9.86 -1.40 4.85
C PRO A 69 -9.79 0.13 4.74
N TYR A 70 -8.62 0.74 4.96
CA TYR A 70 -8.45 2.17 4.69
C TYR A 70 -8.26 2.46 3.20
N LEU A 71 -7.64 1.54 2.46
CA LEU A 71 -7.45 1.67 1.02
C LEU A 71 -8.65 1.14 0.24
N ILE A 72 -9.20 -0.01 0.63
CA ILE A 72 -10.27 -0.70 -0.09
C ILE A 72 -11.61 -0.53 0.61
N ASP A 73 -12.53 0.16 -0.05
CA ASP A 73 -13.94 0.22 0.30
C ASP A 73 -14.67 -0.91 -0.43
N HIS A 74 -15.12 -1.91 0.33
CA HIS A 74 -15.73 -3.13 -0.24
C HIS A 74 -16.91 -2.81 -1.17
N GLY A 75 -16.86 -3.35 -2.39
CA GLY A 75 -17.89 -3.16 -3.41
C GLY A 75 -17.83 -1.81 -4.15
N VAL A 76 -16.97 -0.88 -3.72
CA VAL A 76 -16.83 0.46 -4.30
C VAL A 76 -15.59 0.58 -5.17
N ASN A 77 -14.43 0.19 -4.64
CA ASN A 77 -13.14 0.27 -5.34
C ASN A 77 -12.34 -1.04 -5.24
N GLY A 78 -12.91 -2.09 -4.69
CA GLY A 78 -12.33 -3.42 -4.58
C GLY A 78 -13.23 -4.35 -3.77
N LEU A 79 -12.82 -5.59 -3.61
CA LEU A 79 -13.57 -6.59 -2.87
C LEU A 79 -12.74 -7.06 -1.67
N LEU A 80 -13.39 -7.13 -0.50
CA LEU A 80 -12.77 -7.63 0.73
C LEU A 80 -13.43 -8.93 1.14
N PHE A 81 -12.64 -9.87 1.61
CA PHE A 81 -13.10 -11.13 2.18
C PHE A 81 -12.56 -11.35 3.60
N SER A 82 -13.21 -12.22 4.35
CA SER A 82 -12.80 -12.57 5.71
C SER A 82 -11.48 -13.37 5.68
N PRO A 83 -10.48 -13.04 6.53
CA PRO A 83 -9.20 -13.76 6.53
C PRO A 83 -9.41 -15.27 6.71
N GLY A 84 -8.85 -16.07 5.78
CA GLY A 84 -8.97 -17.52 5.76
C GLY A 84 -10.25 -18.07 5.09
N ASP A 85 -11.20 -17.22 4.68
CA ASP A 85 -12.40 -17.65 3.95
C ASP A 85 -12.09 -17.81 2.44
N ALA A 86 -11.68 -19.03 2.08
CA ALA A 86 -11.36 -19.38 0.69
C ALA A 86 -12.61 -19.37 -0.22
N ASP A 87 -13.78 -19.68 0.33
CA ASP A 87 -15.02 -19.70 -0.44
C ASP A 87 -15.49 -18.28 -0.81
N GLU A 88 -15.36 -17.33 0.12
CA GLU A 88 -15.64 -15.92 -0.14
C GLU A 88 -14.68 -15.36 -1.18
N LEU A 89 -13.37 -15.64 -1.04
CA LEU A 89 -12.36 -15.29 -2.04
C LEU A 89 -12.71 -15.86 -3.42
N ALA A 90 -13.03 -17.14 -3.51
CA ALA A 90 -13.36 -17.78 -4.76
C ALA A 90 -14.59 -17.15 -5.43
N ARG A 91 -15.64 -16.85 -4.68
CA ARG A 91 -16.84 -16.14 -5.19
C ARG A 91 -16.48 -14.80 -5.79
N HIS A 92 -15.64 -14.00 -5.10
CA HIS A 92 -15.19 -12.69 -5.59
C HIS A 92 -14.36 -12.81 -6.86
N LEU A 93 -13.41 -13.74 -6.91
CA LEU A 93 -12.58 -13.98 -8.10
C LEU A 93 -13.42 -14.43 -9.30
N ILE A 94 -14.39 -15.35 -9.11
CA ILE A 94 -15.30 -15.81 -10.17
C ILE A 94 -16.16 -14.64 -10.69
N THR A 95 -16.66 -13.79 -9.80
CA THR A 95 -17.44 -12.61 -10.18
C THR A 95 -16.61 -11.69 -11.08
N LEU A 96 -15.40 -11.34 -10.65
CA LEU A 96 -14.52 -10.48 -11.43
C LEU A 96 -14.03 -11.14 -12.72
N ALA A 97 -13.78 -12.45 -12.74
CA ALA A 97 -13.39 -13.17 -13.95
C ALA A 97 -14.46 -13.09 -15.05
N ARG A 98 -15.74 -13.09 -14.66
CA ARG A 98 -16.89 -13.07 -15.57
C ARG A 98 -17.34 -11.67 -16.00
N ASP A 99 -16.97 -10.63 -15.25
CA ASP A 99 -17.42 -9.26 -15.49
C ASP A 99 -16.25 -8.30 -15.74
N PRO A 100 -15.84 -8.10 -17.01
CA PRO A 100 -14.76 -7.17 -17.35
C PRO A 100 -15.12 -5.71 -17.08
N VAL A 101 -16.39 -5.34 -17.13
CA VAL A 101 -16.86 -3.98 -16.85
C VAL A 101 -16.68 -3.67 -15.37
N GLN A 102 -17.07 -4.60 -14.50
CA GLN A 102 -16.85 -4.46 -13.06
C GLN A 102 -15.36 -4.42 -12.72
N ARG A 103 -14.52 -5.25 -13.38
CA ARG A 103 -13.06 -5.19 -13.22
C ARG A 103 -12.52 -3.79 -13.48
N GLN A 104 -12.84 -3.23 -14.64
CA GLN A 104 -12.40 -1.90 -15.03
C GLN A 104 -12.91 -0.82 -14.06
N HIS A 105 -14.18 -0.88 -13.67
CA HIS A 105 -14.78 0.08 -12.74
C HIS A 105 -14.06 0.08 -11.39
N LEU A 106 -13.89 -1.09 -10.77
CA LEU A 106 -13.23 -1.21 -9.47
C LEU A 106 -11.76 -0.79 -9.53
N GLY A 107 -11.03 -1.22 -10.57
CA GLY A 107 -9.62 -0.86 -10.75
C GLY A 107 -9.40 0.65 -10.93
N CYS A 108 -10.22 1.31 -11.75
CA CYS A 108 -10.16 2.77 -11.93
C CYS A 108 -10.45 3.52 -10.62
N ARG A 109 -11.47 3.10 -9.87
CA ARG A 109 -11.79 3.72 -8.58
C ARG A 109 -10.70 3.50 -7.53
N LEU A 110 -10.10 2.30 -7.49
CA LEU A 110 -8.99 2.03 -6.59
C LEU A 110 -7.78 2.90 -6.93
N ARG A 111 -7.45 3.04 -8.21
CA ARG A 111 -6.39 3.95 -8.66
C ARG A 111 -6.67 5.39 -8.26
N GLN A 112 -7.89 5.87 -8.47
CA GLN A 112 -8.27 7.23 -8.10
C GLN A 112 -8.00 7.48 -6.62
N LYS A 113 -8.52 6.64 -5.73
CA LYS A 113 -8.29 6.75 -4.28
C LYS A 113 -6.81 6.63 -3.93
N GLY A 114 -6.08 5.69 -4.57
CA GLY A 114 -4.65 5.51 -4.37
C GLY A 114 -3.83 6.76 -4.71
N VAL A 115 -4.14 7.44 -5.80
CA VAL A 115 -3.48 8.69 -6.20
C VAL A 115 -3.87 9.86 -5.29
N GLU A 116 -5.13 10.00 -4.97
CA GLU A 116 -5.63 11.14 -4.19
C GLU A 116 -5.19 11.07 -2.72
N GLU A 117 -5.21 9.88 -2.10
CA GLU A 117 -5.03 9.74 -0.66
C GLU A 117 -3.67 9.15 -0.26
N TYR A 118 -3.06 8.32 -1.13
CA TYR A 118 -1.88 7.50 -0.81
C TYR A 118 -0.69 7.76 -1.75
N SER A 119 -0.71 8.84 -2.54
CA SER A 119 0.48 9.28 -3.27
C SER A 119 1.55 9.79 -2.30
N LEU A 120 2.79 9.80 -2.74
CA LEU A 120 3.90 10.35 -1.97
C LEU A 120 3.62 11.80 -1.57
N GLU A 121 3.10 12.60 -2.53
CA GLU A 121 2.76 14.00 -2.32
C GLU A 121 1.68 14.19 -1.25
N SER A 122 0.59 13.39 -1.30
CA SER A 122 -0.49 13.48 -0.31
C SER A 122 -0.02 13.02 1.07
N THR A 123 0.83 12.00 1.14
CA THR A 123 1.41 11.49 2.38
C THR A 123 2.31 12.54 3.03
N VAL A 124 3.24 13.12 2.26
CA VAL A 124 4.15 14.17 2.75
C VAL A 124 3.36 15.41 3.20
N ARG A 125 2.40 15.86 2.40
CA ARG A 125 1.55 17.01 2.76
C ARG A 125 0.84 16.78 4.10
N ARG A 126 0.21 15.63 4.28
CA ARG A 126 -0.50 15.28 5.53
C ARG A 126 0.45 15.22 6.72
N GLN A 127 1.65 14.70 6.52
CA GLN A 127 2.66 14.62 7.56
C GLN A 127 3.18 16.01 7.98
N LEU A 128 3.41 16.90 7.02
CA LEU A 128 3.79 18.29 7.27
C LEU A 128 2.68 19.06 8.00
N GLU A 129 1.43 18.87 7.64
CA GLU A 129 0.28 19.44 8.36
C GLU A 129 0.26 19.00 9.83
N ILE A 130 0.49 17.71 10.09
CA ILE A 130 0.58 17.19 11.47
C ILE A 130 1.74 17.86 12.23
N TYR A 131 2.91 17.97 11.61
CA TYR A 131 4.05 18.67 12.22
C TYR A 131 3.74 20.12 12.53
N GLN A 132 3.12 20.86 11.63
CA GLN A 132 2.69 22.25 11.87
C GLN A 132 1.72 22.36 13.05
N ILE A 133 0.74 21.44 13.15
CA ILE A 133 -0.20 21.41 14.28
C ILE A 133 0.54 21.19 15.59
N VAL A 134 1.49 20.26 15.63
CA VAL A 134 2.29 19.95 16.83
C VAL A 134 3.15 21.16 17.23
N LEU A 135 3.81 21.81 16.29
CA LEU A 135 4.63 23.00 16.54
C LEU A 135 3.79 24.15 17.10
N ARG A 136 2.64 24.48 16.46
CA ARG A 136 1.72 25.52 16.96
C ARG A 136 1.18 25.25 18.36
N ARG A 137 0.97 23.97 18.73
CA ARG A 137 0.55 23.58 20.09
C ARG A 137 1.67 23.81 21.12
N LYS A 138 2.93 23.60 20.71
CA LYS A 138 4.11 23.81 21.54
C LYS A 138 4.30 25.29 21.85
N ASP A 139 4.14 26.17 20.85
CA ASP A 139 4.26 27.63 21.03
C ASP A 139 3.23 28.17 22.02
N ARG A 140 2.02 27.60 22.05
CA ARG A 140 0.96 27.99 23.00
C ARG A 140 1.20 27.52 24.44
N ARG A 141 2.08 26.55 24.68
CA ARG A 141 2.35 25.98 26.00
C ARG A 141 3.58 26.58 26.70
N GLY A 142 4.21 27.62 26.13
CA GLY A 142 5.31 28.37 26.75
C GLY A 142 6.50 27.52 27.15
N THR A 143 7.60 27.67 26.45
CA THR A 143 8.98 27.46 26.88
C THR A 143 9.37 26.23 27.69
N VAL A 144 9.67 25.18 26.99
CA VAL A 144 10.83 24.35 27.37
C VAL A 144 11.79 24.44 26.19
N GLY A 145 13.01 24.91 26.44
CA GLY A 145 14.15 25.14 25.59
C GLY A 145 13.93 25.00 24.05
N ARG A 146 14.23 26.06 23.34
CA ARG A 146 14.20 26.12 21.88
C ARG A 146 15.04 24.95 21.34
N ARG A 147 14.40 23.97 20.72
CA ARG A 147 15.09 22.90 19.99
C ARG A 147 15.10 23.32 18.54
N ASP A 148 16.28 23.67 18.05
CA ASP A 148 16.46 24.19 16.70
C ASP A 148 16.69 23.02 15.73
N GLY A 149 15.60 22.34 15.31
CA GLY A 149 15.68 21.28 14.33
C GLY A 149 14.46 20.36 14.28
N ALA A 150 14.46 19.47 13.31
CA ALA A 150 13.45 18.41 13.12
C ALA A 150 14.09 17.03 13.39
N LEU A 151 13.41 16.21 14.22
CA LEU A 151 13.74 14.80 14.36
C LEU A 151 12.69 13.98 13.58
N VAL A 152 13.16 13.23 12.60
CA VAL A 152 12.34 12.33 11.80
C VAL A 152 12.61 10.91 12.26
N CYS A 153 11.57 10.22 12.74
CA CYS A 153 11.67 8.84 13.22
C CYS A 153 10.96 7.90 12.27
N GLY A 154 11.64 6.81 11.89
CA GLY A 154 11.11 5.76 11.02
C GLY A 154 12.10 4.61 10.86
N ALA A 155 11.73 3.60 10.09
CA ALA A 155 12.58 2.44 9.81
C ALA A 155 13.42 2.64 8.54
N TYR A 156 14.13 3.77 8.45
CA TYR A 156 14.92 4.17 7.29
C TYR A 156 16.24 3.39 7.17
N GLY A 157 16.75 3.29 5.91
CA GLY A 157 18.09 2.73 5.68
C GLY A 157 18.19 1.21 5.78
N ARG A 158 17.09 0.49 5.88
CA ARG A 158 17.04 -0.98 5.97
C ARG A 158 16.59 -1.66 4.67
N GLY A 159 16.71 -0.97 3.53
CA GLY A 159 16.24 -1.49 2.24
C GLY A 159 14.73 -1.42 2.06
N ASN A 160 14.02 -0.64 2.89
CA ASN A 160 12.62 -0.31 2.70
C ASN A 160 12.52 0.94 1.81
N ALA A 161 12.48 0.71 0.50
CA ALA A 161 12.49 1.79 -0.50
C ALA A 161 11.33 2.80 -0.32
N GLY A 162 10.19 2.36 0.26
CA GLY A 162 9.06 3.24 0.54
C GLY A 162 9.35 4.25 1.65
N ASP A 163 9.90 3.77 2.76
CA ASP A 163 10.24 4.64 3.90
C ASP A 163 11.40 5.57 3.55
N ASP A 164 12.40 5.09 2.80
CA ASP A 164 13.54 5.90 2.36
C ASP A 164 13.08 7.00 1.39
N ALA A 165 12.15 6.74 0.47
CA ALA A 165 11.59 7.74 -0.43
C ALA A 165 10.74 8.80 0.32
N ILE A 166 9.99 8.39 1.35
CA ILE A 166 9.25 9.31 2.22
C ILE A 166 10.20 10.22 2.98
N LEU A 167 11.27 9.67 3.55
CA LEU A 167 12.30 10.44 4.24
C LEU A 167 12.93 11.50 3.33
N GLU A 168 13.35 11.11 2.12
CA GLU A 168 13.94 12.02 1.16
C GLU A 168 13.00 13.17 0.80
N ALA A 169 11.71 12.85 0.57
CA ALA A 169 10.69 13.86 0.30
C ALA A 169 10.51 14.82 1.48
N ILE A 170 10.41 14.31 2.71
CA ILE A 170 10.27 15.13 3.93
C ILE A 170 11.48 16.06 4.08
N VAL A 171 12.69 15.55 3.96
CA VAL A 171 13.92 16.35 4.10
C VAL A 171 13.98 17.44 3.03
N ARG A 172 13.62 17.14 1.79
CA ARG A 172 13.56 18.10 0.69
C ARG A 172 12.58 19.24 0.99
N GLU A 173 11.36 18.91 1.42
CA GLU A 173 10.34 19.91 1.73
C GLU A 173 10.70 20.76 2.96
N LEU A 174 11.26 20.17 3.99
CA LEU A 174 11.76 20.91 5.17
C LEU A 174 12.84 21.91 4.78
N ARG A 175 13.78 21.55 3.90
CA ARG A 175 14.83 22.44 3.40
C ARG A 175 14.32 23.55 2.46
N GLN A 176 13.15 23.38 1.84
CA GLN A 176 12.50 24.48 1.11
C GLN A 176 11.92 25.52 2.06
N ILE A 177 11.48 25.10 3.25
CA ILE A 177 10.95 26.01 4.29
C ILE A 177 12.10 26.72 5.02
N ASP A 178 13.14 25.99 5.36
CA ASP A 178 14.34 26.50 6.02
C ASP A 178 15.58 25.69 5.54
N PRO A 179 16.42 26.27 4.65
CA PRO A 179 17.59 25.58 4.11
C PRO A 179 18.61 25.14 5.16
N ASP A 180 18.67 25.84 6.29
CA ASP A 180 19.63 25.63 7.36
C ASP A 180 19.05 24.79 8.52
N LEU A 181 17.81 24.29 8.38
CA LEU A 181 17.17 23.48 9.41
C LEU A 181 17.95 22.19 9.65
N PRO A 182 18.47 21.97 10.87
CA PRO A 182 19.09 20.69 11.23
C PRO A 182 18.03 19.57 11.23
N VAL A 183 18.26 18.52 10.45
CA VAL A 183 17.38 17.34 10.40
C VAL A 183 18.16 16.13 10.90
N TRP A 184 17.66 15.46 11.92
CA TRP A 184 18.18 14.22 12.47
C TRP A 184 17.23 13.06 12.08
N VAL A 185 17.82 11.93 11.69
CA VAL A 185 17.12 10.71 11.26
C VAL A 185 17.51 9.54 12.15
#